data_bfab869176a3732e27e01c016565c49e
#
_entry.id   bfab869176a3732e27e01c016565c49e
#
_cell.length_a   1.000
_cell.length_b   1.000
_cell.length_c   1.000
_cell.angle_alpha   90.00
_cell.angle_beta   90.00
_cell.angle_gamma   90.00
#
_symmetry.space_group_name_H-M   'P 1'
#
loop_
_entity.id
_entity.type
_entity.pdbx_description
1 polymer ?
#
loop_
_entity_poly.entity_id
_entity_poly.type
_entity_poly.pdbx_seq_one_letter_code
_entity_poly.pdbx_strand_id
1 'polypeptide(L)'
;MTRLIKAVLLLAIFVGPFTRSFAQTEEPLYKKTNAFPVINLLLPDSTYFTKGNLDKKSSVMVMLFNPQCEHCQHETEEIIKNIEKFDGVQILMATSMPFDSMMNFRQRYDLAKYKNIVVSTDPNFTLISFYSIHSLPSLAFYNRKKEFMSLHEGGLPLEKVLKELDK
;
A
#
# COMPACT_ATOMS: atom_id res chain seq x y z
N MET A 1 -41.86 -61.48 7.03
CA MET A 1 -41.95 -60.06 6.64
C MET A 1 -41.33 -59.07 7.61
N THR A 2 -40.55 -59.48 8.63
CA THR A 2 -40.03 -58.60 9.71
C THR A 2 -38.54 -58.29 9.65
N ARG A 3 -37.80 -58.79 8.63
CA ARG A 3 -36.36 -58.55 8.49
C ARG A 3 -35.96 -57.48 7.41
N LEU A 4 -36.91 -57.11 6.54
CA LEU A 4 -36.66 -56.08 5.51
C LEU A 4 -36.90 -54.63 6.02
N ILE A 5 -37.64 -54.45 7.09
CA ILE A 5 -37.96 -53.12 7.61
C ILE A 5 -36.82 -52.51 8.46
N LYS A 6 -35.91 -53.38 8.98
CA LYS A 6 -34.76 -52.89 9.79
C LYS A 6 -33.57 -52.39 8.96
N ALA A 7 -33.51 -52.68 7.65
CA ALA A 7 -32.40 -52.23 6.78
C ALA A 7 -32.61 -50.84 6.16
N VAL A 8 -33.86 -50.32 6.17
CA VAL A 8 -34.19 -48.99 5.58
C VAL A 8 -34.01 -47.84 6.57
N LEU A 9 -33.95 -48.11 7.86
CA LEU A 9 -33.86 -47.09 8.91
C LEU A 9 -32.46 -46.64 9.28
N LEU A 10 -31.40 -47.25 8.70
CA LEU A 10 -29.98 -46.94 8.98
C LEU A 10 -29.31 -46.07 7.93
N LEU A 11 -30.02 -45.69 6.84
CA LEU A 11 -29.43 -44.88 5.76
C LEU A 11 -29.80 -43.40 5.76
N ALA A 12 -30.44 -42.90 6.82
CA ALA A 12 -31.00 -41.53 6.87
C ALA A 12 -30.26 -40.57 7.80
N ILE A 13 -29.05 -40.91 8.32
CA ILE A 13 -28.38 -40.03 9.31
C ILE A 13 -26.95 -39.70 8.84
N PHE A 14 -26.78 -39.19 7.63
CA PHE A 14 -25.48 -38.59 7.24
C PHE A 14 -25.67 -37.45 6.24
N VAL A 15 -26.70 -36.60 6.46
CA VAL A 15 -26.72 -35.27 5.88
C VAL A 15 -26.34 -34.31 6.99
N GLY A 16 -25.07 -34.29 7.33
CA GLY A 16 -24.52 -33.28 8.21
C GLY A 16 -24.74 -31.90 7.56
N PRO A 17 -25.06 -30.85 8.35
CA PRO A 17 -25.19 -29.51 7.80
C PRO A 17 -23.86 -29.14 7.13
N PHE A 18 -23.86 -28.99 5.82
CA PHE A 18 -22.78 -28.38 5.06
C PHE A 18 -22.77 -26.92 5.52
N THR A 19 -22.07 -26.64 6.62
CA THR A 19 -21.76 -25.28 7.02
C THR A 19 -20.87 -24.70 5.95
N ARG A 20 -21.48 -23.94 5.03
CA ARG A 20 -20.72 -23.08 4.10
C ARG A 20 -19.98 -22.10 5.00
N SER A 21 -18.69 -22.37 5.22
CA SER A 21 -17.75 -21.40 5.77
C SER A 21 -17.65 -20.28 4.74
N PHE A 22 -18.43 -19.23 4.91
CA PHE A 22 -18.20 -17.97 4.19
C PHE A 22 -16.88 -17.46 4.75
N ALA A 23 -15.82 -17.59 3.98
CA ALA A 23 -14.61 -16.83 4.24
C ALA A 23 -15.02 -15.35 4.14
N GLN A 24 -15.23 -14.72 5.29
CA GLN A 24 -15.40 -13.27 5.37
C GLN A 24 -14.06 -12.69 4.93
N THR A 25 -14.01 -12.17 3.71
CA THR A 25 -12.90 -11.35 3.25
C THR A 25 -12.93 -10.09 4.11
N GLU A 26 -12.07 -10.04 5.14
CA GLU A 26 -12.00 -8.85 5.99
C GLU A 26 -11.66 -7.63 5.11
N GLU A 27 -12.47 -6.58 5.25
CA GLU A 27 -12.23 -5.34 4.54
C GLU A 27 -10.89 -4.73 4.95
N PRO A 28 -10.03 -4.30 4.00
CA PRO A 28 -8.72 -3.73 4.29
C PRO A 28 -8.78 -2.57 5.28
N LEU A 29 -7.76 -2.45 6.14
CA LEU A 29 -7.72 -1.44 7.20
C LEU A 29 -7.88 -0.02 6.68
N TYR A 30 -7.31 0.31 5.51
CA TYR A 30 -7.41 1.63 4.92
C TYR A 30 -8.84 2.05 4.55
N LYS A 31 -9.74 1.09 4.31
CA LYS A 31 -11.17 1.36 4.05
C LYS A 31 -11.96 1.57 5.34
N LYS A 32 -11.49 0.96 6.45
CA LYS A 32 -12.14 1.10 7.76
C LYS A 32 -11.79 2.42 8.45
N THR A 33 -10.71 3.09 8.04
CA THR A 33 -10.23 4.31 8.66
C THR A 33 -9.80 5.32 7.61
N ASN A 34 -10.26 6.56 7.73
CA ASN A 34 -9.81 7.67 6.87
C ASN A 34 -8.46 8.25 7.28
N ALA A 35 -7.85 7.74 8.35
CA ALA A 35 -6.63 8.30 8.91
C ALA A 35 -5.39 7.73 8.22
N PHE A 36 -4.33 8.54 8.14
CA PHE A 36 -3.01 8.07 7.75
C PHE A 36 -2.54 6.97 8.72
N PRO A 37 -1.95 5.86 8.22
CA PRO A 37 -1.51 4.72 9.04
C PRO A 37 -0.47 5.12 10.09
N VAL A 38 -0.37 4.32 11.13
CA VAL A 38 0.78 4.37 12.04
C VAL A 38 1.94 3.70 11.34
N ILE A 39 3.00 4.45 11.10
CA ILE A 39 4.20 4.01 10.38
C ILE A 39 5.46 4.20 11.22
N ASN A 40 6.45 3.35 10.97
CA ASN A 40 7.79 3.44 11.51
C ASN A 40 8.77 2.97 10.42
N LEU A 41 9.08 3.87 9.49
CA LEU A 41 9.87 3.58 8.29
C LEU A 41 11.32 3.94 8.50
N LEU A 42 12.24 3.05 8.13
CA LEU A 42 13.67 3.28 8.28
C LEU A 42 14.20 4.19 7.17
N LEU A 43 14.80 5.31 7.56
CA LEU A 43 15.39 6.30 6.67
C LEU A 43 16.85 5.99 6.31
N PRO A 44 17.42 6.64 5.26
CA PRO A 44 18.81 6.48 4.84
C PRO A 44 19.87 6.77 5.91
N ASP A 45 19.56 7.61 6.88
CA ASP A 45 20.43 7.97 8.02
C ASP A 45 20.24 7.06 9.24
N SER A 46 19.53 5.94 9.07
CA SER A 46 19.19 4.98 10.12
C SER A 46 18.25 5.51 11.22
N THR A 47 17.65 6.68 11.02
CA THR A 47 16.55 7.17 11.85
C THR A 47 15.21 6.66 11.34
N TYR A 48 14.13 6.94 12.07
CA TYR A 48 12.79 6.49 11.71
C TYR A 48 11.88 7.65 11.32
N PHE A 49 11.18 7.46 10.20
CA PHE A 49 10.10 8.34 9.77
C PHE A 49 8.77 7.82 10.30
N THR A 50 8.09 8.66 11.05
CA THR A 50 6.78 8.36 11.66
C THR A 50 5.72 9.32 11.12
N LYS A 51 4.46 9.10 11.45
CA LYS A 51 3.37 10.03 11.14
C LYS A 51 3.64 11.47 11.63
N GLY A 52 4.38 11.61 12.75
CA GLY A 52 4.75 12.93 13.31
C GLY A 52 5.70 13.74 12.43
N ASN A 53 6.42 13.09 11.51
CA ASN A 53 7.36 13.73 10.58
C ASN A 53 6.68 14.21 9.28
N LEU A 54 5.37 13.93 9.09
CA LEU A 54 4.64 14.41 7.92
C LEU A 54 4.54 15.95 7.94
N ASP A 55 4.79 16.56 6.79
CA ASP A 55 4.59 17.99 6.62
C ASP A 55 3.11 18.34 6.79
N LYS A 56 2.82 19.23 7.75
CA LYS A 56 1.45 19.61 8.12
C LYS A 56 0.74 20.42 7.03
N LYS A 57 1.49 21.07 6.14
CA LYS A 57 0.95 21.97 5.11
C LYS A 57 0.73 21.29 3.76
N SER A 58 1.41 20.18 3.53
CA SER A 58 1.38 19.45 2.25
C SER A 58 0.35 18.34 2.25
N SER A 59 -0.23 18.03 1.09
CA SER A 59 -0.84 16.72 0.85
C SER A 59 0.23 15.63 0.83
N VAL A 60 -0.16 14.36 0.90
CA VAL A 60 0.80 13.25 0.89
C VAL A 60 0.45 12.26 -0.20
N MET A 61 1.44 11.91 -0.99
CA MET A 61 1.41 10.75 -1.88
C MET A 61 2.35 9.68 -1.32
N VAL A 62 1.82 8.52 -0.95
CA VAL A 62 2.62 7.36 -0.57
C VAL A 62 2.80 6.49 -1.80
N MET A 63 4.03 6.21 -2.18
CA MET A 63 4.37 5.28 -3.25
C MET A 63 5.03 4.04 -2.65
N LEU A 64 4.34 2.92 -2.73
CA LEU A 64 4.93 1.62 -2.43
C LEU A 64 5.60 1.06 -3.69
N PHE A 65 6.84 0.64 -3.56
CA PHE A 65 7.64 0.25 -4.71
C PHE A 65 8.61 -0.91 -4.44
N ASN A 66 9.01 -1.58 -5.52
CA ASN A 66 10.15 -2.47 -5.51
C ASN A 66 11.24 -1.86 -6.42
N PRO A 67 12.49 -1.68 -5.93
CA PRO A 67 13.59 -1.12 -6.71
C PRO A 67 13.89 -1.83 -8.04
N GLN A 68 13.55 -3.12 -8.15
CA GLN A 68 13.78 -3.94 -9.33
C GLN A 68 12.58 -3.99 -10.30
N CYS A 69 11.45 -3.39 -9.93
CA CYS A 69 10.25 -3.37 -10.75
C CYS A 69 10.34 -2.25 -11.80
N GLU A 70 10.29 -2.59 -13.08
CA GLU A 70 10.36 -1.64 -14.19
C GLU A 70 9.25 -0.59 -14.14
N HIS A 71 8.03 -0.97 -13.79
CA HIS A 71 6.92 -0.03 -13.64
C HIS A 71 7.16 0.97 -12.51
N CYS A 72 7.78 0.53 -11.40
CA CYS A 72 8.16 1.43 -10.30
C CYS A 72 9.27 2.40 -10.70
N GLN A 73 10.24 1.92 -11.50
CA GLN A 73 11.31 2.76 -12.06
C GLN A 73 10.72 3.82 -12.98
N HIS A 74 9.84 3.44 -13.90
CA HIS A 74 9.16 4.35 -14.80
C HIS A 74 8.31 5.40 -14.06
N GLU A 75 7.51 4.97 -13.08
CA GLU A 75 6.73 5.89 -12.24
C GLU A 75 7.62 6.92 -11.53
N THR A 76 8.79 6.47 -11.03
CA THR A 76 9.77 7.35 -10.39
C THR A 76 10.34 8.35 -11.38
N GLU A 77 10.67 7.92 -12.60
CA GLU A 77 11.19 8.79 -13.67
C GLU A 77 10.17 9.86 -14.06
N GLU A 78 8.90 9.49 -14.20
CA GLU A 78 7.83 10.45 -14.50
C GLU A 78 7.61 11.47 -13.37
N ILE A 79 7.69 11.04 -12.11
CA ILE A 79 7.60 11.93 -10.95
C ILE A 79 8.76 12.94 -10.95
N ILE A 80 10.02 12.49 -11.05
CA ILE A 80 11.18 13.38 -10.99
C ILE A 80 11.29 14.31 -12.19
N LYS A 81 10.87 13.86 -13.37
CA LYS A 81 10.81 14.67 -14.60
C LYS A 81 9.81 15.82 -14.49
N ASN A 82 8.79 15.67 -13.68
CA ASN A 82 7.71 16.64 -13.48
C ASN A 82 7.62 17.13 -12.03
N ILE A 83 8.73 17.12 -11.30
CA ILE A 83 8.75 17.35 -9.85
C ILE A 83 8.16 18.71 -9.44
N GLU A 84 8.26 19.71 -10.31
CA GLU A 84 7.68 21.03 -10.08
C GLU A 84 6.15 21.03 -9.97
N LYS A 85 5.49 20.03 -10.57
CA LYS A 85 4.01 19.84 -10.46
C LYS A 85 3.58 19.26 -9.12
N PHE A 86 4.55 18.81 -8.31
CA PHE A 86 4.31 18.27 -6.96
C PHE A 86 4.61 19.30 -5.86
N ASP A 87 4.53 20.59 -6.20
CA ASP A 87 4.62 21.64 -5.17
C ASP A 87 3.46 21.51 -4.15
N GLY A 88 3.79 21.64 -2.86
CA GLY A 88 2.81 21.38 -1.79
C GLY A 88 2.41 19.91 -1.58
N VAL A 89 3.17 18.96 -2.17
CA VAL A 89 2.97 17.53 -1.99
C VAL A 89 4.23 16.91 -1.38
N GLN A 90 4.08 16.21 -0.27
CA GLN A 90 5.13 15.33 0.27
C GLN A 90 4.99 13.94 -0.34
N ILE A 91 6.03 13.47 -1.02
CA ILE A 91 6.09 12.14 -1.64
C ILE A 91 6.84 11.20 -0.70
N LEU A 92 6.15 10.21 -0.14
CA LEU A 92 6.72 9.20 0.73
C LEU A 92 6.87 7.89 -0.06
N MET A 93 8.09 7.60 -0.48
CA MET A 93 8.43 6.36 -1.17
C MET A 93 8.88 5.31 -0.16
N ALA A 94 8.19 4.18 -0.08
CA ALA A 94 8.49 3.11 0.84
C ALA A 94 8.62 1.76 0.12
N THR A 95 9.64 1.00 0.47
CA THR A 95 9.86 -0.35 -0.04
C THR A 95 10.09 -1.32 1.11
N SER A 96 9.57 -2.55 0.97
CA SER A 96 9.87 -3.65 1.92
C SER A 96 11.11 -4.46 1.51
N MET A 97 11.84 -3.99 0.49
CA MET A 97 13.11 -4.59 0.09
C MET A 97 14.24 -4.21 1.05
N PRO A 98 15.37 -4.97 1.06
CA PRO A 98 16.52 -4.68 1.90
C PRO A 98 16.98 -3.23 1.82
N PHE A 99 17.54 -2.71 2.91
CA PHE A 99 18.02 -1.34 3.05
C PHE A 99 18.98 -0.94 1.92
N ASP A 100 19.93 -1.80 1.58
CA ASP A 100 20.89 -1.53 0.49
C ASP A 100 20.21 -1.38 -0.87
N SER A 101 19.13 -2.14 -1.11
CA SER A 101 18.35 -2.01 -2.34
C SER A 101 17.64 -0.65 -2.43
N MET A 102 17.11 -0.17 -1.31
CA MET A 102 16.52 1.18 -1.21
C MET A 102 17.59 2.25 -1.42
N MET A 103 18.76 2.12 -0.80
CA MET A 103 19.87 3.07 -0.93
C MET A 103 20.37 3.16 -2.38
N ASN A 104 20.57 2.01 -3.04
CA ASN A 104 20.97 1.97 -4.45
C ASN A 104 19.93 2.64 -5.37
N PHE A 105 18.63 2.41 -5.10
CA PHE A 105 17.55 3.05 -5.84
C PHE A 105 17.56 4.57 -5.63
N ARG A 106 17.66 5.02 -4.38
CA ARG A 106 17.75 6.44 -4.02
C ARG A 106 18.93 7.13 -4.69
N GLN A 107 20.08 6.47 -4.75
CA GLN A 107 21.28 6.99 -5.41
C GLN A 107 21.10 7.01 -6.94
N ARG A 108 20.58 5.93 -7.54
CA ARG A 108 20.37 5.80 -8.98
C ARG A 108 19.54 6.95 -9.57
N TYR A 109 18.49 7.35 -8.87
CA TYR A 109 17.57 8.41 -9.30
C TYR A 109 17.87 9.77 -8.66
N ASP A 110 18.99 9.90 -7.93
CA ASP A 110 19.40 11.12 -7.23
C ASP A 110 18.27 11.75 -6.42
N LEU A 111 17.50 10.89 -5.71
CA LEU A 111 16.29 11.30 -4.98
C LEU A 111 16.61 12.20 -3.78
N ALA A 112 17.87 12.24 -3.34
CA ALA A 112 18.31 13.08 -2.22
C ALA A 112 18.18 14.58 -2.49
N LYS A 113 18.19 15.02 -3.74
CA LYS A 113 18.12 16.43 -4.10
C LYS A 113 16.70 17.02 -4.00
N TYR A 114 15.68 16.17 -3.99
CA TYR A 114 14.27 16.59 -3.95
C TYR A 114 13.79 16.68 -2.51
N LYS A 115 13.55 17.89 -2.03
CA LYS A 115 13.18 18.16 -0.62
C LYS A 115 11.83 17.59 -0.23
N ASN A 116 10.94 17.40 -1.19
CA ASN A 116 9.59 16.88 -0.99
C ASN A 116 9.51 15.35 -1.18
N ILE A 117 10.62 14.66 -1.49
CA ILE A 117 10.69 13.20 -1.59
C ILE A 117 11.39 12.63 -0.38
N VAL A 118 10.71 11.72 0.32
CA VAL A 118 11.27 10.89 1.40
C VAL A 118 11.34 9.45 0.90
N VAL A 119 12.53 8.85 0.92
CA VAL A 119 12.74 7.44 0.54
C VAL A 119 13.07 6.64 1.78
N SER A 120 12.41 5.49 1.95
CA SER A 120 12.51 4.69 3.17
C SER A 120 12.33 3.20 2.91
N THR A 121 12.70 2.39 3.91
CA THR A 121 12.27 0.99 3.96
C THR A 121 11.17 0.80 5.00
N ASP A 122 10.26 -0.12 4.70
CA ASP A 122 9.23 -0.64 5.60
C ASP A 122 9.56 -2.10 5.96
N PRO A 123 10.48 -2.33 6.91
CA PRO A 123 10.97 -3.67 7.23
C PRO A 123 9.91 -4.57 7.86
N ASN A 124 8.84 -3.99 8.37
CA ASN A 124 7.74 -4.70 9.02
C ASN A 124 6.54 -4.93 8.10
N PHE A 125 6.63 -4.60 6.82
CA PHE A 125 5.54 -4.72 5.86
C PHE A 125 4.24 -4.01 6.28
N THR A 126 4.37 -2.96 7.09
CA THR A 126 3.26 -2.22 7.70
C THR A 126 2.32 -1.63 6.66
N LEU A 127 2.88 -0.96 5.65
CA LEU A 127 2.10 -0.30 4.61
C LEU A 127 1.46 -1.28 3.64
N ILE A 128 2.19 -2.32 3.22
CA ILE A 128 1.66 -3.38 2.35
C ILE A 128 0.47 -4.06 3.02
N SER A 129 0.59 -4.38 4.31
CA SER A 129 -0.49 -5.02 5.08
C SER A 129 -1.67 -4.06 5.30
N PHE A 130 -1.40 -2.79 5.62
CA PHE A 130 -2.44 -1.79 5.86
C PHE A 130 -3.31 -1.55 4.63
N TYR A 131 -2.70 -1.44 3.45
CA TYR A 131 -3.41 -1.23 2.19
C TYR A 131 -3.86 -2.53 1.51
N SER A 132 -3.42 -3.69 2.00
CA SER A 132 -3.65 -5.01 1.36
C SER A 132 -3.19 -5.02 -0.10
N ILE A 133 -1.95 -4.59 -0.34
CA ILE A 133 -1.38 -4.41 -1.68
C ILE A 133 -1.11 -5.74 -2.36
N HIS A 134 -1.48 -5.83 -3.65
CA HIS A 134 -1.27 -7.01 -4.51
C HIS A 134 -0.34 -6.72 -5.69
N SER A 135 -0.19 -5.45 -6.09
CA SER A 135 0.70 -5.08 -7.19
C SER A 135 1.44 -3.76 -6.92
N LEU A 136 2.60 -3.59 -7.58
CA LEU A 136 3.47 -2.43 -7.46
C LEU A 136 3.74 -1.79 -8.84
N PRO A 137 3.96 -0.46 -8.90
CA PRO A 137 3.86 0.48 -7.79
C PRO A 137 2.43 0.59 -7.28
N SER A 138 2.25 1.00 -6.01
CA SER A 138 0.93 1.37 -5.50
C SER A 138 0.99 2.78 -4.93
N LEU A 139 0.02 3.60 -5.29
CA LEU A 139 -0.04 5.01 -4.94
C LEU A 139 -1.25 5.27 -4.06
N ALA A 140 -1.00 5.71 -2.81
CA ALA A 140 -2.06 6.14 -1.89
C ALA A 140 -2.00 7.66 -1.68
N PHE A 141 -3.15 8.31 -1.78
CA PHE A 141 -3.27 9.76 -1.73
C PHE A 141 -3.97 10.22 -0.47
N TYR A 142 -3.44 11.28 0.13
CA TYR A 142 -3.95 11.90 1.34
C TYR A 142 -4.00 13.42 1.17
N ASN A 143 -5.09 14.03 1.61
CA ASN A 143 -5.22 15.48 1.63
C ASN A 143 -4.30 16.13 2.69
N ARG A 144 -4.33 17.48 2.79
CA ARG A 144 -3.51 18.23 3.76
C ARG A 144 -3.84 17.89 5.21
N LYS A 145 -5.06 17.41 5.51
CA LYS A 145 -5.46 16.93 6.84
C LYS A 145 -5.01 15.51 7.13
N LYS A 146 -4.33 14.86 6.15
CA LYS A 146 -3.92 13.45 6.22
C LYS A 146 -5.11 12.48 6.26
N GLU A 147 -6.22 12.88 5.67
CA GLU A 147 -7.36 12.04 5.42
C GLU A 147 -7.15 11.29 4.09
N PHE A 148 -7.49 10.01 4.09
CA PHE A 148 -7.35 9.15 2.91
C PHE A 148 -8.28 9.59 1.79
N MET A 149 -7.78 9.63 0.57
CA MET A 149 -8.53 10.01 -0.62
C MET A 149 -8.73 8.84 -1.58
N SER A 150 -7.64 8.20 -1.98
CA SER A 150 -7.68 7.07 -2.92
C SER A 150 -6.44 6.19 -2.85
N LEU A 151 -6.56 4.97 -3.39
CA LEU A 151 -5.47 4.02 -3.59
C LEU A 151 -5.56 3.48 -5.01
N HIS A 152 -4.44 3.48 -5.72
CA HIS A 152 -4.28 2.89 -7.04
C HIS A 152 -3.14 1.88 -7.02
N GLU A 153 -3.42 0.67 -7.50
CA GLU A 153 -2.42 -0.37 -7.70
C GLU A 153 -2.02 -0.44 -9.18
N GLY A 154 -0.72 -0.62 -9.44
CA GLY A 154 -0.12 -0.46 -10.75
C GLY A 154 0.32 0.99 -11.04
N GLY A 155 1.01 1.19 -12.17
CA GLY A 155 1.42 2.52 -12.61
C GLY A 155 0.20 3.42 -12.92
N LEU A 156 0.31 4.70 -12.61
CA LEU A 156 -0.75 5.69 -12.85
C LEU A 156 -0.23 6.81 -13.76
N PRO A 157 -0.87 7.09 -14.90
CA PRO A 157 -0.47 8.22 -15.74
C PRO A 157 -0.40 9.52 -14.95
N LEU A 158 0.63 10.33 -15.18
CA LEU A 158 0.90 11.58 -14.44
C LEU A 158 -0.34 12.48 -14.30
N GLU A 159 -1.11 12.65 -15.38
CA GLU A 159 -2.33 13.47 -15.35
C GLU A 159 -3.36 12.96 -14.31
N LYS A 160 -3.46 11.64 -14.14
CA LYS A 160 -4.32 11.05 -13.12
C LYS A 160 -3.74 11.22 -11.73
N VAL A 161 -2.42 11.09 -11.56
CA VAL A 161 -1.73 11.38 -10.29
C VAL A 161 -2.02 12.80 -9.84
N LEU A 162 -1.83 13.79 -10.72
CA LEU A 162 -2.08 15.20 -10.42
C LEU A 162 -3.56 15.46 -10.09
N LYS A 163 -4.48 14.84 -10.82
CA LYS A 163 -5.92 14.94 -10.54
C LYS A 163 -6.31 14.39 -9.15
N GLU A 164 -5.63 13.35 -8.68
CA GLU A 164 -5.86 12.84 -7.30
C GLU A 164 -5.39 13.86 -6.25
N LEU A 165 -4.31 14.61 -6.53
CA LEU A 165 -3.74 15.60 -5.61
C LEU A 165 -4.50 16.94 -5.58
N ASP A 166 -5.29 17.25 -6.61
CA ASP A 166 -6.08 18.49 -6.75
C ASP A 166 -7.46 18.40 -6.07
N LYS A 167 -7.82 17.25 -5.49
CA LYS A 167 -9.07 17.04 -4.75
C LYS A 167 -8.91 17.48 -3.29
#